data_42deb5e69007a402fc2b6a91b08b5b49
#
_entry.id   42deb5e69007a402fc2b6a91b08b5b49
#
_cell.length_a   1.000
_cell.length_b   1.000
_cell.length_c   1.000
_cell.angle_alpha   90.00
_cell.angle_beta   90.00
_cell.angle_gamma   90.00
#
_symmetry.space_group_name_H-M   'P 1'
#
loop_
_entity.id
_entity.type
_entity.pdbx_description
1 polymer ?
#
loop_
_entity_poly.entity_id
_entity_poly.type
_entity_poly.pdbx_seq_one_letter_code
_entity_poly.pdbx_strand_id
1 'polypeptide(L)'
;MPQPDAALEPIVGRYINIESLGRKYRIFYEESGEGIPLICLHTAGTDSRQFRHVLNDPEITSKCRVIAFDMPLHGRSNPPDNWWLEKYELTTKVYTNLIHDFWLALGVENPIVMGCSMGGAVTLQVAADYQEEITGIIGLESTAFAEGRDNNFLHHPAIHGGEL
;
A
#
# COMPACT_ATOMS: atom_id res chain seq x y z
N MET A 1 22.02 -32.69 -0.55
CA MET A 1 23.11 -31.72 -0.71
C MET A 1 22.50 -30.37 -0.95
N PRO A 2 23.00 -29.26 -0.34
CA PRO A 2 22.51 -27.92 -0.65
C PRO A 2 22.69 -27.63 -2.16
N GLN A 3 21.72 -26.94 -2.75
CA GLN A 3 21.87 -26.48 -4.12
C GLN A 3 22.93 -25.37 -4.16
N PRO A 4 23.94 -25.44 -5.05
CA PRO A 4 25.09 -24.54 -5.03
C PRO A 4 24.73 -23.07 -5.32
N ASP A 5 23.56 -22.79 -5.92
CA ASP A 5 23.09 -21.45 -6.29
C ASP A 5 21.89 -20.96 -5.45
N ALA A 6 21.60 -21.63 -4.32
CA ALA A 6 20.52 -21.21 -3.43
C ALA A 6 20.92 -19.93 -2.68
N ALA A 7 20.19 -18.84 -2.90
CA ALA A 7 20.38 -17.57 -2.21
C ALA A 7 19.04 -17.07 -1.64
N LEU A 8 19.13 -16.35 -0.52
CA LEU A 8 17.97 -15.65 0.03
C LEU A 8 17.80 -14.32 -0.69
N GLU A 9 16.56 -13.99 -1.03
CA GLU A 9 16.20 -12.64 -1.47
C GLU A 9 16.34 -11.64 -0.31
N PRO A 10 16.70 -10.37 -0.58
CA PRO A 10 16.88 -9.36 0.48
C PRO A 10 15.56 -8.88 1.08
N ILE A 11 14.42 -9.26 0.52
CA ILE A 11 13.09 -8.82 0.96
C ILE A 11 12.75 -9.43 2.31
N VAL A 12 12.32 -8.57 3.26
CA VAL A 12 11.85 -8.97 4.58
C VAL A 12 10.39 -8.60 4.75
N GLY A 13 9.54 -9.61 5.02
CA GLY A 13 8.12 -9.42 5.33
C GLY A 13 7.88 -9.35 6.83
N ARG A 14 7.04 -8.41 7.27
CA ARG A 14 6.71 -8.16 8.68
C ARG A 14 5.26 -7.76 8.87
N TYR A 15 4.81 -7.80 10.13
CA TYR A 15 3.56 -7.22 10.57
C TYR A 15 3.81 -6.07 11.53
N ILE A 16 3.01 -5.03 11.41
CA ILE A 16 2.95 -3.93 12.37
C ILE A 16 1.50 -3.72 12.82
N ASN A 17 1.32 -3.46 14.12
CA ASN A 17 0.02 -3.05 14.65
C ASN A 17 -0.01 -1.53 14.74
N ILE A 18 -1.00 -0.92 14.11
CA ILE A 18 -1.20 0.52 14.10
C ILE A 18 -2.62 0.85 14.56
N GLU A 19 -2.81 2.08 14.99
CA GLU A 19 -4.13 2.66 15.20
C GLU A 19 -4.32 3.79 14.18
N SER A 20 -5.44 3.78 13.46
CA SER A 20 -5.81 4.81 12.50
C SER A 20 -7.30 5.11 12.62
N LEU A 21 -7.64 6.39 12.76
CA LEU A 21 -9.03 6.86 12.95
C LEU A 21 -9.77 6.12 14.08
N GLY A 22 -9.08 5.83 15.19
CA GLY A 22 -9.65 5.13 16.35
C GLY A 22 -9.88 3.63 16.16
N ARG A 23 -9.33 3.03 15.11
CA ARG A 23 -9.43 1.59 14.82
C ARG A 23 -8.05 0.96 14.81
N LYS A 24 -7.95 -0.26 15.28
CA LYS A 24 -6.71 -1.04 15.29
C LYS A 24 -6.62 -1.91 14.05
N TYR A 25 -5.43 -1.91 13.45
CA TYR A 25 -5.11 -2.69 12.25
C TYR A 25 -3.82 -3.47 12.47
N ARG A 26 -3.76 -4.67 11.92
CA ARG A 26 -2.56 -5.45 11.80
C ARG A 26 -2.16 -5.48 10.33
N ILE A 27 -1.17 -4.68 9.98
CA ILE A 27 -0.74 -4.44 8.61
C ILE A 27 0.47 -5.31 8.29
N PHE A 28 0.42 -6.02 7.18
CA PHE A 28 1.57 -6.69 6.60
C PHE A 28 2.30 -5.75 5.63
N TYR A 29 3.62 -5.79 5.65
CA TYR A 29 4.46 -5.10 4.69
C TYR A 29 5.71 -5.88 4.36
N GLU A 30 6.29 -5.62 3.21
CA GLU A 30 7.58 -6.11 2.77
C GLU A 30 8.52 -4.92 2.59
N GLU A 31 9.78 -5.08 2.99
CA GLU A 31 10.79 -4.04 2.84
C GLU A 31 12.12 -4.60 2.35
N SER A 32 12.88 -3.77 1.65
CA SER A 32 14.23 -4.05 1.18
C SER A 32 15.00 -2.77 0.92
N GLY A 33 16.32 -2.83 1.06
CA GLY A 33 17.22 -1.71 0.78
C GLY A 33 17.33 -0.72 1.92
N GLU A 34 18.11 0.33 1.66
CA GLU A 34 18.43 1.42 2.60
C GLU A 34 18.43 2.76 1.87
N GLY A 35 18.33 3.86 2.60
CA GLY A 35 18.36 5.21 2.06
C GLY A 35 17.01 5.90 2.04
N ILE A 36 16.64 6.56 0.94
CA ILE A 36 15.40 7.35 0.84
C ILE A 36 14.19 6.43 0.98
N PRO A 37 13.28 6.71 1.94
CA PRO A 37 12.09 5.90 2.09
C PRO A 37 11.17 6.01 0.86
N LEU A 38 10.82 4.86 0.28
CA LEU A 38 9.90 4.75 -0.86
C LEU A 38 8.70 3.88 -0.43
N ILE A 39 7.58 4.54 -0.12
CA ILE A 39 6.33 3.86 0.22
C ILE A 39 5.59 3.49 -1.06
N CYS A 40 5.25 2.22 -1.23
CA CYS A 40 4.61 1.68 -2.42
C CYS A 40 3.15 1.29 -2.14
N LEU A 41 2.21 1.88 -2.89
CA LEU A 41 0.77 1.69 -2.77
C LEU A 41 0.26 0.84 -3.93
N HIS A 42 -0.24 -0.34 -3.64
CA HIS A 42 -0.74 -1.28 -4.65
C HIS A 42 -2.06 -0.83 -5.30
N THR A 43 -2.39 -1.38 -6.47
CA THR A 43 -3.67 -1.18 -7.15
C THR A 43 -4.80 -1.96 -6.48
N ALA A 44 -6.05 -1.65 -6.85
CA ALA A 44 -7.22 -2.39 -6.38
C ALA A 44 -7.10 -3.90 -6.70
N GLY A 45 -7.49 -4.75 -5.75
CA GLY A 45 -7.52 -6.20 -5.92
C GLY A 45 -6.15 -6.90 -5.96
N THR A 46 -5.08 -6.20 -5.57
CA THR A 46 -3.72 -6.78 -5.41
C THR A 46 -3.18 -6.54 -4.00
N ASP A 47 -1.87 -6.69 -3.83
CA ASP A 47 -1.15 -6.51 -2.57
C ASP A 47 0.32 -6.11 -2.84
N SER A 48 1.15 -6.10 -1.79
CA SER A 48 2.58 -5.73 -1.84
C SER A 48 3.38 -6.48 -2.90
N ARG A 49 2.97 -7.70 -3.28
CA ARG A 49 3.64 -8.50 -4.32
C ARG A 49 3.71 -7.81 -5.68
N GLN A 50 2.87 -6.79 -5.93
CA GLN A 50 2.95 -5.95 -7.12
C GLN A 50 4.33 -5.30 -7.27
N PHE A 51 5.00 -4.99 -6.16
CA PHE A 51 6.28 -4.29 -6.13
C PHE A 51 7.50 -5.21 -5.94
N ARG A 52 7.32 -6.54 -6.10
CA ARG A 52 8.42 -7.49 -5.89
C ARG A 52 9.66 -7.21 -6.72
N HIS A 53 9.50 -6.75 -7.95
CA HIS A 53 10.64 -6.40 -8.80
C HIS A 53 11.35 -5.14 -8.29
N VAL A 54 10.61 -4.15 -7.79
CA VAL A 54 11.18 -2.92 -7.20
C VAL A 54 11.94 -3.26 -5.90
N LEU A 55 11.37 -4.15 -5.07
CA LEU A 55 11.99 -4.64 -3.82
C LEU A 55 13.27 -5.45 -4.06
N ASN A 56 13.42 -6.09 -5.22
CA ASN A 56 14.57 -6.92 -5.58
C ASN A 56 15.57 -6.22 -6.52
N ASP A 57 15.29 -5.00 -6.97
CA ASP A 57 16.18 -4.28 -7.88
C ASP A 57 17.34 -3.63 -7.11
N PRO A 58 18.59 -4.07 -7.32
CA PRO A 58 19.75 -3.52 -6.61
C PRO A 58 20.05 -2.06 -6.96
N GLU A 59 19.66 -1.57 -8.14
CA GLU A 59 19.83 -0.17 -8.51
C GLU A 59 18.89 0.75 -7.69
N ILE A 60 17.71 0.26 -7.36
CA ILE A 60 16.73 0.95 -6.53
C ILE A 60 17.08 0.78 -5.05
N THR A 61 17.27 -0.46 -4.60
CA THR A 61 17.44 -0.77 -3.17
C THR A 61 18.78 -0.31 -2.59
N SER A 62 19.77 -0.01 -3.45
CA SER A 62 21.01 0.65 -3.02
C SER A 62 20.85 2.14 -2.68
N LYS A 63 19.72 2.76 -3.03
CA LYS A 63 19.43 4.18 -2.84
C LYS A 63 18.16 4.43 -2.03
N CYS A 64 17.25 3.46 -2.04
CA CYS A 64 15.93 3.58 -1.44
C CYS A 64 15.68 2.44 -0.46
N ARG A 65 15.12 2.77 0.71
CA ARG A 65 14.41 1.81 1.54
C ARG A 65 13.00 1.66 0.97
N VAL A 66 12.81 0.63 0.17
CA VAL A 66 11.52 0.32 -0.46
C VAL A 66 10.63 -0.38 0.56
N ILE A 67 9.42 0.11 0.74
CA ILE A 67 8.42 -0.39 1.70
C ILE A 67 7.10 -0.55 0.95
N ALA A 68 6.66 -1.77 0.74
CA ALA A 68 5.37 -2.09 0.13
C ALA A 68 4.46 -2.77 1.15
N PHE A 69 3.29 -2.22 1.43
CA PHE A 69 2.37 -2.79 2.40
C PHE A 69 1.04 -3.20 1.77
N ASP A 70 0.37 -4.13 2.42
CA ASP A 70 -0.97 -4.57 2.06
C ASP A 70 -1.99 -3.69 2.78
N MET A 71 -2.90 -3.06 2.04
CA MET A 71 -4.05 -2.37 2.63
C MET A 71 -4.93 -3.35 3.43
N PRO A 72 -5.67 -2.89 4.44
CA PRO A 72 -6.65 -3.73 5.14
C PRO A 72 -7.56 -4.46 4.16
N LEU A 73 -7.90 -5.71 4.45
CA LEU A 73 -8.66 -6.62 3.58
C LEU A 73 -7.95 -7.02 2.28
N HIS A 74 -6.68 -6.69 2.12
CA HIS A 74 -5.85 -7.12 0.99
C HIS A 74 -4.68 -7.98 1.48
N GLY A 75 -4.22 -8.88 0.62
CA GLY A 75 -3.04 -9.69 0.84
C GLY A 75 -3.03 -10.41 2.19
N ARG A 76 -2.08 -10.03 3.05
CA ARG A 76 -1.86 -10.60 4.38
C ARG A 76 -2.28 -9.68 5.53
N SER A 77 -2.72 -8.45 5.23
CA SER A 77 -3.22 -7.52 6.23
C SER A 77 -4.59 -7.94 6.74
N ASN A 78 -4.78 -7.80 8.05
CA ASN A 78 -6.07 -8.09 8.65
C ASN A 78 -7.03 -6.91 8.44
N PRO A 79 -8.34 -7.19 8.33
CA PRO A 79 -9.34 -6.15 8.52
C PRO A 79 -9.28 -5.61 9.96
N PRO A 80 -9.86 -4.44 10.22
CA PRO A 80 -9.98 -3.94 11.59
C PRO A 80 -10.90 -4.83 12.44
N ASP A 81 -10.73 -4.77 13.75
CA ASP A 81 -11.57 -5.54 14.68
C ASP A 81 -13.06 -5.25 14.46
N ASN A 82 -13.88 -6.30 14.51
CA ASN A 82 -15.34 -6.24 14.33
C ASN A 82 -15.80 -5.73 12.96
N TRP A 83 -14.95 -5.79 11.95
CA TRP A 83 -15.24 -5.33 10.58
C TRP A 83 -16.55 -5.90 10.00
N TRP A 84 -16.96 -7.10 10.40
CA TRP A 84 -18.17 -7.79 9.94
C TRP A 84 -19.47 -7.19 10.51
N LEU A 85 -19.38 -6.28 11.49
CA LEU A 85 -20.54 -5.58 12.08
C LEU A 85 -20.84 -4.27 11.36
N GLU A 86 -20.00 -3.85 10.46
CA GLU A 86 -20.06 -2.57 9.76
C GLU A 86 -19.87 -2.74 8.27
N LYS A 87 -20.42 -1.82 7.49
CA LYS A 87 -20.08 -1.73 6.07
C LYS A 87 -18.65 -1.19 5.94
N TYR A 88 -17.79 -1.94 5.27
CA TYR A 88 -16.46 -1.44 4.95
C TYR A 88 -16.55 -0.36 3.87
N GLU A 89 -15.99 0.80 4.15
CA GLU A 89 -15.89 1.90 3.21
C GLU A 89 -14.46 2.41 3.17
N LEU A 90 -13.77 2.16 2.05
CA LEU A 90 -12.47 2.74 1.77
C LEU A 90 -12.65 4.13 1.18
N THR A 91 -12.96 5.11 2.02
CA THR A 91 -12.98 6.51 1.60
C THR A 91 -11.56 7.04 1.41
N THR A 92 -11.39 8.11 0.63
CA THR A 92 -10.10 8.78 0.45
C THR A 92 -9.47 9.12 1.81
N LYS A 93 -10.25 9.66 2.74
CA LYS A 93 -9.79 10.01 4.09
C LYS A 93 -9.28 8.79 4.87
N VAL A 94 -9.98 7.67 4.82
CA VAL A 94 -9.52 6.42 5.48
C VAL A 94 -8.22 5.98 4.87
N TYR A 95 -8.09 6.05 3.55
CA TYR A 95 -6.90 5.61 2.84
C TYR A 95 -5.68 6.49 3.18
N THR A 96 -5.80 7.81 3.05
CA THR A 96 -4.67 8.73 3.30
C THR A 96 -4.22 8.70 4.76
N ASN A 97 -5.17 8.70 5.72
CA ASN A 97 -4.82 8.58 7.15
C ASN A 97 -4.12 7.26 7.46
N LEU A 98 -4.59 6.15 6.92
CA LEU A 98 -3.98 4.84 7.17
C LEU A 98 -2.55 4.76 6.61
N ILE A 99 -2.30 5.33 5.43
CA ILE A 99 -0.96 5.44 4.84
C ILE A 99 -0.06 6.29 5.75
N HIS A 100 -0.55 7.44 6.20
CA HIS A 100 0.18 8.35 7.08
C HIS A 100 0.51 7.69 8.41
N ASP A 101 -0.48 7.13 9.11
CA ASP A 101 -0.28 6.45 10.39
C ASP A 101 0.67 5.25 10.26
N PHE A 102 0.65 4.55 9.12
CA PHE A 102 1.56 3.46 8.83
C PHE A 102 3.02 3.93 8.74
N TRP A 103 3.32 4.98 7.98
CA TRP A 103 4.70 5.41 7.88
C TRP A 103 5.22 6.05 9.18
N LEU A 104 4.37 6.75 9.92
CA LEU A 104 4.72 7.27 11.24
C LEU A 104 5.06 6.14 12.22
N ALA A 105 4.25 5.05 12.22
CA ALA A 105 4.50 3.89 13.07
C ALA A 105 5.81 3.16 12.74
N LEU A 106 6.30 3.26 11.50
CA LEU A 106 7.60 2.75 11.08
C LEU A 106 8.77 3.72 11.36
N GLY A 107 8.49 4.91 11.92
CA GLY A 107 9.50 5.96 12.09
C GLY A 107 10.06 6.48 10.76
N VAL A 108 9.26 6.47 9.71
CA VAL A 108 9.64 6.96 8.39
C VAL A 108 9.42 8.47 8.34
N GLU A 109 10.44 9.19 7.93
CA GLU A 109 10.41 10.65 7.75
C GLU A 109 10.61 10.99 6.27
N ASN A 110 9.87 11.98 5.77
CA ASN A 110 9.97 12.52 4.43
C ASN A 110 10.00 11.45 3.31
N PRO A 111 9.03 10.51 3.24
CA PRO A 111 9.03 9.48 2.22
C PRO A 111 8.75 10.06 0.82
N ILE A 112 9.19 9.32 -0.21
CA ILE A 112 8.55 9.37 -1.52
C ILE A 112 7.40 8.38 -1.49
N VAL A 113 6.21 8.80 -1.93
CA VAL A 113 5.03 7.92 -2.00
C VAL A 113 4.75 7.59 -3.46
N MET A 114 4.88 6.31 -3.79
CA MET A 114 4.63 5.78 -5.14
C MET A 114 3.38 4.91 -5.13
N GLY A 115 2.54 5.05 -6.13
CA GLY A 115 1.34 4.21 -6.23
C GLY A 115 0.94 3.91 -7.66
N CYS A 116 0.24 2.79 -7.86
CA CYS A 116 -0.27 2.37 -9.15
C CYS A 116 -1.80 2.37 -9.15
N SER A 117 -2.41 2.90 -10.23
CA SER A 117 -3.87 2.92 -10.43
C SER A 117 -4.59 3.56 -9.22
N MET A 118 -5.35 2.78 -8.44
CA MET A 118 -5.98 3.25 -7.19
C MET A 118 -4.93 3.85 -6.23
N GLY A 119 -3.82 3.16 -5.97
CA GLY A 119 -2.71 3.69 -5.18
C GLY A 119 -2.11 4.95 -5.78
N GLY A 120 -2.01 5.02 -7.11
CA GLY A 120 -1.53 6.20 -7.83
C GLY A 120 -2.46 7.41 -7.70
N ALA A 121 -3.76 7.22 -7.78
CA ALA A 121 -4.73 8.29 -7.55
C ALA A 121 -4.64 8.86 -6.12
N VAL A 122 -4.41 7.99 -5.15
CA VAL A 122 -4.28 8.39 -3.73
C VAL A 122 -3.00 9.18 -3.47
N THR A 123 -1.90 8.98 -4.22
CA THR A 123 -0.67 9.77 -4.03
C THR A 123 -0.91 11.27 -4.16
N LEU A 124 -1.84 11.69 -5.04
CA LEU A 124 -2.18 13.10 -5.20
C LEU A 124 -2.86 13.67 -3.95
N GLN A 125 -3.73 12.90 -3.31
CA GLN A 125 -4.37 13.31 -2.08
C GLN A 125 -3.38 13.30 -0.91
N VAL A 126 -2.49 12.31 -0.86
CA VAL A 126 -1.38 12.28 0.13
C VAL A 126 -0.53 13.54 -0.01
N ALA A 127 -0.21 13.96 -1.24
CA ALA A 127 0.53 15.21 -1.46
C ALA A 127 -0.25 16.45 -1.02
N ALA A 128 -1.56 16.46 -1.18
CA ALA A 128 -2.39 17.59 -0.73
C ALA A 128 -2.52 17.65 0.80
N ASP A 129 -2.65 16.48 1.45
CA ASP A 129 -2.88 16.40 2.90
C ASP A 129 -1.58 16.50 3.72
N TYR A 130 -0.44 16.04 3.18
CA TYR A 130 0.83 15.86 3.91
C TYR A 130 2.05 16.42 3.17
N GLN A 131 1.87 17.48 2.38
CA GLN A 131 2.93 18.05 1.54
C GLN A 131 4.23 18.40 2.28
N GLU A 132 4.13 18.81 3.54
CA GLU A 132 5.28 19.20 4.37
C GLU A 132 6.02 17.99 4.98
N GLU A 133 5.43 16.79 4.87
CA GLU A 133 5.92 15.57 5.49
C GLU A 133 6.45 14.56 4.46
N ILE A 134 6.39 14.87 3.16
CA ILE A 134 6.84 14.00 2.08
C ILE A 134 7.89 14.68 1.20
N THR A 135 8.79 13.89 0.64
CA THR A 135 9.76 14.37 -0.37
C THR A 135 9.11 14.52 -1.75
N GLY A 136 8.15 13.69 -2.09
CA GLY A 136 7.47 13.73 -3.37
C GLY A 136 6.55 12.53 -3.61
N ILE A 137 5.94 12.51 -4.79
CA ILE A 137 5.03 11.44 -5.21
C ILE A 137 5.40 10.89 -6.60
N ILE A 138 5.06 9.61 -6.84
CA ILE A 138 5.17 8.96 -8.14
C ILE A 138 3.82 8.27 -8.42
N GLY A 139 3.05 8.80 -9.37
CA GLY A 139 1.79 8.21 -9.82
C GLY A 139 2.00 7.37 -11.07
N LEU A 140 1.71 6.07 -11.00
CA LEU A 140 1.79 5.13 -12.12
C LEU A 140 0.37 4.77 -12.55
N GLU A 141 0.06 4.91 -13.84
CA GLU A 141 -1.29 4.61 -14.39
C GLU A 141 -2.41 5.25 -13.56
N SER A 142 -2.19 6.48 -13.10
CA SER A 142 -3.07 7.20 -12.17
C SER A 142 -3.83 8.31 -12.86
N THR A 143 -4.97 8.69 -12.27
CA THR A 143 -5.76 9.84 -12.71
C THR A 143 -6.28 10.59 -11.49
N ALA A 144 -6.28 11.92 -11.57
CA ALA A 144 -6.86 12.78 -10.53
C ALA A 144 -8.40 12.69 -10.50
N PHE A 145 -9.02 12.36 -11.64
CA PHE A 145 -10.46 12.31 -11.79
C PHE A 145 -10.87 11.02 -12.47
N ALA A 146 -11.78 10.30 -11.85
CA ALA A 146 -12.34 9.04 -12.38
C ALA A 146 -13.76 9.22 -12.96
N GLU A 147 -14.20 10.46 -13.22
CA GLU A 147 -15.53 10.72 -13.80
C GLU A 147 -15.71 9.95 -15.11
N GLY A 148 -16.84 9.25 -15.23
CA GLY A 148 -17.18 8.44 -16.40
C GLY A 148 -16.46 7.11 -16.53
N ARG A 149 -15.67 6.71 -15.54
CA ARG A 149 -15.05 5.38 -15.47
C ARG A 149 -15.90 4.41 -14.63
N ASP A 150 -17.20 4.39 -14.87
CA ASP A 150 -18.05 3.32 -14.36
C ASP A 150 -17.62 2.01 -14.99
N ASN A 151 -16.90 1.21 -14.24
CA ASN A 151 -16.53 -0.12 -14.65
C ASN A 151 -17.63 -1.08 -14.21
N ASN A 152 -18.60 -1.32 -15.11
CA ASN A 152 -19.71 -2.24 -14.88
C ASN A 152 -19.26 -3.63 -14.40
N PHE A 153 -18.02 -4.03 -14.74
CA PHE A 153 -17.43 -5.26 -14.26
C PHE A 153 -17.22 -5.27 -12.75
N LEU A 154 -16.75 -4.14 -12.17
CA LEU A 154 -16.56 -4.04 -10.72
C LEU A 154 -17.89 -4.01 -9.94
N HIS A 155 -18.99 -3.63 -10.60
CA HIS A 155 -20.33 -3.64 -10.02
C HIS A 155 -21.09 -4.95 -10.27
N HIS A 156 -20.47 -5.91 -10.96
CA HIS A 156 -21.10 -7.19 -11.23
C HIS A 156 -21.32 -7.98 -9.93
N PRO A 157 -22.53 -8.51 -9.67
CA PRO A 157 -22.85 -9.22 -8.42
C PRO A 157 -21.86 -10.33 -8.04
N ALA A 158 -21.32 -11.07 -9.01
CA ALA A 158 -20.34 -12.12 -8.77
C ALA A 158 -19.00 -11.59 -8.20
N ILE A 159 -18.69 -10.30 -8.33
CA ILE A 159 -17.47 -9.67 -7.80
C ILE A 159 -17.71 -9.07 -6.44
N HIS A 160 -18.88 -8.48 -6.21
CA HIS A 160 -19.26 -7.88 -4.93
C HIS A 160 -19.82 -8.88 -3.91
N GLY A 161 -19.63 -10.17 -4.12
CA GLY A 161 -20.16 -11.19 -3.22
C GLY A 161 -21.67 -11.37 -3.33
N GLY A 162 -22.23 -10.90 -4.43
CA GLY A 162 -23.57 -11.02 -4.93
C GLY A 162 -24.68 -11.21 -3.88
N GLU A 163 -25.65 -10.36 -3.88
CA GLU A 163 -26.98 -10.81 -3.47
C GLU A 163 -27.42 -11.88 -4.47
N LEU A 164 -27.38 -13.13 -4.03
CA LEU A 164 -27.99 -14.25 -4.73
C LEU A 164 -29.49 -14.22 -4.52
#